data_7f5f44becacd6b821d37b4db70cf09ea
#
_entry.id   7f5f44becacd6b821d37b4db70cf09ea
#
_cell.length_a   1.000
_cell.length_b   1.000
_cell.length_c   1.000
_cell.angle_alpha   90.00
_cell.angle_beta   90.00
_cell.angle_gamma   90.00
#
_symmetry.space_group_name_H-M   'P 1'
#
loop_
_entity.id
_entity.type
_entity.pdbx_description
1 polymer ?
#
loop_
_entity_poly.entity_id
_entity_poly.type
_entity_poly.pdbx_seq_one_letter_code
_entity_poly.pdbx_strand_id
1 'polypeptide(L)'
;MNARKFPQKEAIWCDGRSMTYTEMASLTSRYSQLLLRLGAVKGDHIGIPMNNSIESVALFFSAADLGLCLVPLNPTLPFQSIEAAMEAGDVKHVIARKAFFQNCERNGGLRLEGFSVCLNAEHEGAVSFAQISQMPDERPETPDIDGGESFILTMTSGSTGSPKPIDISQDNKYERVWAHVEAYHITERDRVLAATPLYHSLAERLVIMPLMIGATSVLLPRYTTRLWLECVKRQRVSFTIAVSAQLAHVLDMMNADPSLDIDSFRCIVSSSALLDESVKLALIDKLKCEFHEMYGTSETSTATDICFQTARGKQKSVGTPFAEAHLRILRDDLSACRTGEVGEIAVKSPLTCKGYYKKQELMDAATCDGYFRTGDLGYLDSDGYLYFAGRKKELIITGAVNVYPNDIDQIVSRLDGVSECAAFAYPDRHLGEVVALAIVRMPGAELSARSVQAYCARHLADFQQPHLLFFVDELPKNGMGKLQRHKIIESVKV
;
A
#
# COMPACT_ATOMS: atom_id res chain seq x y z
N MET A 1 -9.34 -1.24 -26.70
CA MET A 1 -9.64 -1.97 -25.45
C MET A 1 -9.47 -3.48 -25.67
N ASN A 2 -8.92 -4.20 -24.70
CA ASN A 2 -8.55 -5.62 -24.80
C ASN A 2 -9.74 -6.57 -25.06
N ALA A 3 -10.98 -6.15 -24.78
CA ALA A 3 -12.19 -6.91 -25.14
C ALA A 3 -12.32 -7.21 -26.64
N ARG A 4 -11.79 -6.36 -27.52
CA ARG A 4 -11.74 -6.64 -28.98
C ARG A 4 -10.61 -7.59 -29.36
N LYS A 5 -9.47 -7.53 -28.65
CA LYS A 5 -8.28 -8.35 -28.92
C LYS A 5 -8.40 -9.75 -28.31
N PHE A 6 -8.99 -9.85 -27.11
CA PHE A 6 -9.09 -11.07 -26.31
C PHE A 6 -10.51 -11.32 -25.78
N PRO A 7 -11.56 -11.38 -26.62
CA PRO A 7 -12.95 -11.34 -26.17
C PRO A 7 -13.32 -12.45 -25.17
N GLN A 8 -12.85 -13.67 -25.41
CA GLN A 8 -13.18 -14.86 -24.61
C GLN A 8 -12.15 -15.19 -23.54
N LYS A 9 -11.05 -14.43 -23.48
CA LYS A 9 -10.03 -14.64 -22.44
C LYS A 9 -10.54 -14.20 -21.08
N GLU A 10 -10.21 -14.95 -20.03
CA GLU A 10 -10.45 -14.56 -18.65
C GLU A 10 -9.73 -13.25 -18.33
N ALA A 11 -10.47 -12.21 -18.03
CA ALA A 11 -9.97 -10.90 -17.63
C ALA A 11 -9.72 -10.84 -16.12
N ILE A 12 -10.69 -11.38 -15.35
CA ILE A 12 -10.64 -11.32 -13.89
C ILE A 12 -11.22 -12.59 -13.26
N TRP A 13 -10.58 -13.02 -12.16
CA TRP A 13 -11.07 -14.05 -11.28
C TRP A 13 -11.16 -13.50 -9.84
N CYS A 14 -12.26 -13.76 -9.13
CA CYS A 14 -12.45 -13.38 -7.74
C CYS A 14 -13.40 -14.37 -7.05
N ASP A 15 -12.95 -15.05 -6.01
CA ASP A 15 -13.75 -15.92 -5.13
C ASP A 15 -14.59 -16.98 -5.89
N GLY A 16 -13.98 -17.65 -6.85
CA GLY A 16 -14.64 -18.68 -7.67
C GLY A 16 -15.49 -18.17 -8.84
N ARG A 17 -15.66 -16.84 -8.95
CA ARG A 17 -16.27 -16.19 -10.12
C ARG A 17 -15.19 -15.71 -11.08
N SER A 18 -15.42 -15.88 -12.36
CA SER A 18 -14.57 -15.27 -13.39
C SER A 18 -15.41 -14.53 -14.42
N MET A 19 -14.78 -13.56 -15.07
CA MET A 19 -15.33 -12.85 -16.22
C MET A 19 -14.30 -12.78 -17.34
N THR A 20 -14.79 -12.95 -18.55
CA THR A 20 -14.03 -12.70 -19.78
C THR A 20 -13.85 -11.19 -19.99
N TYR A 21 -12.97 -10.80 -20.91
CA TYR A 21 -12.82 -9.41 -21.31
C TYR A 21 -14.11 -8.81 -21.88
N THR A 22 -14.91 -9.60 -22.61
CA THR A 22 -16.21 -9.16 -23.12
C THR A 22 -17.20 -8.91 -21.98
N GLU A 23 -17.31 -9.83 -21.03
CA GLU A 23 -18.21 -9.68 -19.87
C GLU A 23 -17.80 -8.53 -18.99
N MET A 24 -16.47 -8.33 -18.78
CA MET A 24 -15.95 -7.21 -18.01
C MET A 24 -16.22 -5.86 -18.69
N ALA A 25 -16.10 -5.78 -20.01
CA ALA A 25 -16.44 -4.59 -20.77
C ALA A 25 -17.95 -4.29 -20.73
N SER A 26 -18.80 -5.31 -20.85
CA SER A 26 -20.26 -5.18 -20.69
C SER A 26 -20.62 -4.66 -19.29
N LEU A 27 -20.04 -5.24 -18.24
CA LEU A 27 -20.28 -4.79 -16.88
C LEU A 27 -19.84 -3.32 -16.67
N THR A 28 -18.67 -2.93 -17.18
CA THR A 28 -18.17 -1.55 -17.14
C THR A 28 -19.13 -0.60 -17.85
N SER A 29 -19.60 -0.96 -19.06
CA SER A 29 -20.56 -0.14 -19.82
C SER A 29 -21.87 0.05 -19.06
N ARG A 30 -22.41 -1.01 -18.46
CA ARG A 30 -23.64 -0.95 -17.64
C ARG A 30 -23.47 -0.04 -16.41
N TYR A 31 -22.31 -0.05 -15.77
CA TYR A 31 -22.01 0.91 -14.70
C TYR A 31 -21.99 2.35 -15.23
N SER A 32 -21.30 2.58 -16.36
CA SER A 32 -21.25 3.91 -16.97
C SER A 32 -22.66 4.43 -17.32
N GLN A 33 -23.52 3.56 -17.91
CA GLN A 33 -24.92 3.90 -18.22
C GLN A 33 -25.73 4.23 -16.96
N LEU A 34 -25.56 3.45 -15.89
CA LEU A 34 -26.25 3.71 -14.62
C LEU A 34 -25.82 5.04 -14.02
N LEU A 35 -24.51 5.31 -13.95
CA LEU A 35 -23.98 6.54 -13.36
C LEU A 35 -24.47 7.77 -14.14
N LEU A 36 -24.45 7.75 -15.46
CA LEU A 36 -25.00 8.82 -16.30
C LEU A 36 -26.50 9.03 -16.06
N ARG A 37 -27.28 7.93 -16.00
CA ARG A 37 -28.71 7.99 -15.71
C ARG A 37 -29.03 8.60 -14.35
N LEU A 38 -28.14 8.40 -13.36
CA LEU A 38 -28.26 8.99 -12.03
C LEU A 38 -27.78 10.45 -11.97
N GLY A 39 -27.28 10.98 -13.08
CA GLY A 39 -26.85 12.37 -13.21
C GLY A 39 -25.39 12.61 -12.82
N ALA A 40 -24.54 11.58 -12.84
CA ALA A 40 -23.11 11.78 -12.70
C ALA A 40 -22.56 12.64 -13.84
N VAL A 41 -21.74 13.61 -13.53
CA VAL A 41 -21.08 14.47 -14.52
C VAL A 41 -19.57 14.41 -14.32
N LYS A 42 -18.83 14.65 -15.41
CA LYS A 42 -17.36 14.74 -15.40
C LYS A 42 -16.87 15.62 -14.24
N GLY A 43 -15.89 15.11 -13.50
CA GLY A 43 -15.34 15.77 -12.32
C GLY A 43 -16.07 15.49 -11.00
N ASP A 44 -17.19 14.77 -11.02
CA ASP A 44 -17.84 14.36 -9.77
C ASP A 44 -16.97 13.36 -8.99
N HIS A 45 -16.97 13.48 -7.66
CA HIS A 45 -16.25 12.60 -6.76
C HIS A 45 -17.18 11.54 -6.17
N ILE A 46 -16.77 10.28 -6.30
CA ILE A 46 -17.54 9.12 -5.82
C ILE A 46 -16.79 8.43 -4.69
N GLY A 47 -17.36 8.44 -3.49
CA GLY A 47 -16.89 7.67 -2.35
C GLY A 47 -17.24 6.19 -2.50
N ILE A 48 -16.22 5.33 -2.39
CA ILE A 48 -16.40 3.88 -2.49
C ILE A 48 -15.76 3.22 -1.28
N PRO A 49 -16.54 2.77 -0.28
CA PRO A 49 -16.07 1.82 0.73
C PRO A 49 -15.69 0.52 0.04
N MET A 50 -14.40 0.42 -0.33
CA MET A 50 -13.94 -0.51 -1.35
C MET A 50 -13.63 -1.88 -0.78
N ASN A 51 -14.30 -2.89 -1.32
CA ASN A 51 -13.99 -4.29 -1.09
C ASN A 51 -13.32 -4.89 -2.34
N ASN A 52 -12.54 -5.92 -2.15
CA ASN A 52 -11.97 -6.67 -3.27
C ASN A 52 -13.08 -7.46 -3.95
N SER A 53 -13.61 -6.94 -5.05
CA SER A 53 -14.68 -7.55 -5.84
C SER A 53 -14.59 -7.14 -7.31
N ILE A 54 -15.17 -7.95 -8.19
CA ILE A 54 -15.23 -7.66 -9.62
C ILE A 54 -15.95 -6.33 -9.88
N GLU A 55 -17.01 -6.07 -9.13
CA GLU A 55 -17.80 -4.85 -9.20
C GLU A 55 -16.96 -3.60 -8.91
N SER A 56 -16.12 -3.65 -7.86
CA SER A 56 -15.20 -2.56 -7.53
C SER A 56 -14.19 -2.30 -8.65
N VAL A 57 -13.71 -3.35 -9.31
CA VAL A 57 -12.78 -3.22 -10.45
C VAL A 57 -13.48 -2.62 -11.67
N ALA A 58 -14.72 -3.03 -11.96
CA ALA A 58 -15.51 -2.44 -13.05
C ALA A 58 -15.76 -0.94 -12.85
N LEU A 59 -15.94 -0.50 -11.59
CA LEU A 59 -16.11 0.92 -11.25
C LEU A 59 -14.86 1.76 -11.56
N PHE A 60 -13.64 1.23 -11.42
CA PHE A 60 -12.43 1.96 -11.84
C PHE A 60 -12.48 2.33 -13.31
N PHE A 61 -12.86 1.36 -14.17
CA PHE A 61 -12.92 1.60 -15.62
C PHE A 61 -14.10 2.46 -16.02
N SER A 62 -15.24 2.31 -15.34
CA SER A 62 -16.39 3.17 -15.54
C SER A 62 -16.11 4.63 -15.16
N ALA A 63 -15.44 4.85 -14.03
CA ALA A 63 -15.03 6.17 -13.62
C ALA A 63 -14.02 6.79 -14.61
N ALA A 64 -13.06 5.99 -15.10
CA ALA A 64 -12.11 6.44 -16.11
C ALA A 64 -12.82 6.83 -17.41
N ASP A 65 -13.81 6.05 -17.86
CA ASP A 65 -14.60 6.33 -19.08
C ASP A 65 -15.43 7.60 -18.98
N LEU A 66 -15.86 7.99 -17.79
CA LEU A 66 -16.74 9.14 -17.55
C LEU A 66 -16.01 10.37 -16.99
N GLY A 67 -14.70 10.30 -16.75
CA GLY A 67 -13.94 11.40 -16.13
C GLY A 67 -14.37 11.67 -14.69
N LEU A 68 -14.77 10.63 -13.94
CA LEU A 68 -15.13 10.72 -12.54
C LEU A 68 -13.92 10.48 -11.66
N CYS A 69 -13.90 11.07 -10.47
CA CYS A 69 -12.86 10.86 -9.48
C CYS A 69 -13.34 9.88 -8.39
N LEU A 70 -12.61 8.78 -8.23
CA LEU A 70 -12.88 7.81 -7.17
C LEU A 70 -12.18 8.20 -5.86
N VAL A 71 -12.89 8.07 -4.76
CA VAL A 71 -12.38 8.24 -3.40
C VAL A 71 -12.50 6.88 -2.69
N PRO A 72 -11.48 6.01 -2.80
CA PRO A 72 -11.46 4.73 -2.12
C PRO A 72 -11.43 4.92 -0.61
N LEU A 73 -12.44 4.40 0.09
CA LEU A 73 -12.58 4.50 1.54
C LEU A 73 -12.28 3.15 2.18
N ASN A 74 -11.56 3.16 3.29
CA ASN A 74 -11.34 1.96 4.08
C ASN A 74 -12.57 1.69 4.96
N PRO A 75 -13.36 0.63 4.69
CA PRO A 75 -14.60 0.35 5.42
C PRO A 75 -14.39 -0.14 6.86
N THR A 76 -13.14 -0.42 7.26
CA THR A 76 -12.81 -0.92 8.61
C THR A 76 -12.49 0.21 9.59
N LEU A 77 -12.37 1.45 9.12
CA LEU A 77 -12.13 2.60 9.97
C LEU A 77 -13.39 3.01 10.76
N PRO A 78 -13.22 3.68 11.91
CA PRO A 78 -14.33 4.34 12.59
C PRO A 78 -15.09 5.30 11.66
N PHE A 79 -16.40 5.40 11.82
CA PHE A 79 -17.26 6.21 10.95
C PHE A 79 -16.79 7.66 10.82
N GLN A 80 -16.38 8.30 11.93
CA GLN A 80 -15.84 9.66 11.93
C GLN A 80 -14.61 9.82 11.03
N SER A 81 -13.74 8.81 10.95
CA SER A 81 -12.57 8.83 10.06
C SER A 81 -12.98 8.67 8.59
N ILE A 82 -14.03 7.89 8.32
CA ILE A 82 -14.59 7.75 6.98
C ILE A 82 -15.26 9.06 6.55
N GLU A 83 -16.06 9.68 7.42
CA GLU A 83 -16.69 10.96 7.18
C GLU A 83 -15.68 12.07 6.89
N ALA A 84 -14.61 12.16 7.71
CA ALA A 84 -13.51 13.09 7.47
C ALA A 84 -12.79 12.84 6.12
N ALA A 85 -12.65 11.57 5.69
CA ALA A 85 -12.09 11.25 4.40
C ALA A 85 -13.01 11.62 3.24
N MET A 86 -14.32 11.45 3.41
CA MET A 86 -15.32 11.87 2.42
C MET A 86 -15.34 13.39 2.26
N GLU A 87 -15.30 14.13 3.37
CA GLU A 87 -15.23 15.58 3.37
C GLU A 87 -13.93 16.08 2.72
N ALA A 88 -12.77 15.53 3.11
CA ALA A 88 -11.49 15.89 2.53
C ALA A 88 -11.40 15.59 1.02
N GLY A 89 -12.15 14.61 0.54
CA GLY A 89 -12.24 14.22 -0.87
C GLY A 89 -13.41 14.84 -1.61
N ASP A 90 -14.15 15.78 -1.05
CA ASP A 90 -15.37 16.38 -1.65
C ASP A 90 -16.33 15.33 -2.23
N VAL A 91 -16.59 14.25 -1.50
CA VAL A 91 -17.42 13.16 -1.96
C VAL A 91 -18.85 13.61 -2.16
N LYS A 92 -19.34 13.57 -3.39
CA LYS A 92 -20.69 13.95 -3.79
C LYS A 92 -21.65 12.76 -3.85
N HIS A 93 -21.16 11.61 -4.31
CA HIS A 93 -21.92 10.38 -4.48
C HIS A 93 -21.29 9.23 -3.72
N VAL A 94 -22.06 8.20 -3.37
CA VAL A 94 -21.53 7.01 -2.70
C VAL A 94 -22.03 5.74 -3.36
N ILE A 95 -21.11 4.81 -3.62
CA ILE A 95 -21.42 3.46 -4.07
C ILE A 95 -20.88 2.47 -3.04
N ALA A 96 -21.77 1.78 -2.33
CA ALA A 96 -21.38 0.96 -1.20
C ALA A 96 -22.24 -0.31 -1.05
N ARG A 97 -21.83 -1.21 -0.17
CA ARG A 97 -22.65 -2.33 0.27
C ARG A 97 -23.62 -1.88 1.38
N LYS A 98 -24.74 -2.61 1.55
CA LYS A 98 -25.78 -2.32 2.55
C LYS A 98 -25.21 -2.11 3.96
N ALA A 99 -24.23 -2.91 4.37
CA ALA A 99 -23.60 -2.79 5.68
C ALA A 99 -22.96 -1.41 5.94
N PHE A 100 -22.46 -0.75 4.90
CA PHE A 100 -21.94 0.61 5.03
C PHE A 100 -23.06 1.61 5.31
N PHE A 101 -24.16 1.57 4.57
CA PHE A 101 -25.31 2.45 4.77
C PHE A 101 -25.93 2.27 6.17
N GLN A 102 -26.08 1.01 6.60
CA GLN A 102 -26.53 0.70 7.97
C GLN A 102 -25.59 1.24 9.05
N ASN A 103 -24.28 1.25 8.79
CA ASN A 103 -23.31 1.87 9.71
C ASN A 103 -23.46 3.39 9.73
N CYS A 104 -23.69 4.02 8.59
CA CYS A 104 -23.97 5.45 8.51
C CYS A 104 -25.22 5.83 9.29
N GLU A 105 -26.33 5.08 9.12
CA GLU A 105 -27.60 5.34 9.84
C GLU A 105 -27.44 5.29 11.35
N ARG A 106 -26.68 4.31 11.87
CA ARG A 106 -26.38 4.19 13.32
C ARG A 106 -25.58 5.37 13.87
N ASN A 107 -24.87 6.10 13.01
CA ASN A 107 -24.01 7.23 13.37
C ASN A 107 -24.56 8.60 12.94
N GLY A 108 -25.88 8.69 12.68
CA GLY A 108 -26.53 9.97 12.37
C GLY A 108 -26.89 10.19 10.91
N GLY A 109 -26.67 9.18 10.08
CA GLY A 109 -26.97 9.21 8.64
C GLY A 109 -25.85 9.80 7.79
N LEU A 110 -25.94 9.57 6.49
CA LEU A 110 -25.02 10.09 5.49
C LEU A 110 -25.64 11.32 4.82
N ARG A 111 -24.95 12.45 4.84
CA ARG A 111 -25.37 13.66 4.12
C ARG A 111 -24.61 13.74 2.81
N LEU A 112 -25.31 13.60 1.70
CA LEU A 112 -24.76 13.68 0.36
C LEU A 112 -25.53 14.68 -0.48
N GLU A 113 -24.83 15.37 -1.37
CA GLU A 113 -25.45 16.25 -2.38
C GLU A 113 -25.95 15.45 -3.60
N GLY A 114 -25.47 14.22 -3.77
CA GLY A 114 -25.71 13.39 -4.92
C GLY A 114 -26.43 12.07 -4.61
N PHE A 115 -26.27 11.10 -5.48
CA PHE A 115 -26.93 9.81 -5.37
C PHE A 115 -26.15 8.79 -4.53
N SER A 116 -26.87 7.76 -4.08
CA SER A 116 -26.32 6.56 -3.44
C SER A 116 -26.69 5.32 -4.22
N VAL A 117 -25.74 4.37 -4.38
CA VAL A 117 -25.98 3.06 -4.99
C VAL A 117 -25.62 1.96 -4.01
N CYS A 118 -26.57 1.04 -3.76
CA CYS A 118 -26.33 -0.14 -2.92
C CYS A 118 -26.00 -1.36 -3.76
N LEU A 119 -24.77 -1.90 -3.60
CA LEU A 119 -24.21 -2.94 -4.47
C LEU A 119 -24.78 -4.36 -4.27
N ASN A 120 -25.33 -4.70 -3.11
CA ASN A 120 -25.62 -6.10 -2.78
C ASN A 120 -27.00 -6.37 -2.18
N ALA A 121 -27.84 -5.37 -2.08
CA ALA A 121 -29.19 -5.49 -1.56
C ALA A 121 -30.01 -4.22 -1.87
N GLU A 122 -31.30 -4.27 -1.62
CA GLU A 122 -32.12 -3.07 -1.52
C GLU A 122 -31.86 -2.33 -0.23
N HIS A 123 -31.82 -1.00 -0.31
CA HIS A 123 -31.64 -0.10 0.83
C HIS A 123 -32.43 1.19 0.58
N GLU A 124 -33.17 1.65 1.58
CA GLU A 124 -33.95 2.89 1.49
C GLU A 124 -33.01 4.09 1.24
N GLY A 125 -33.38 4.96 0.31
CA GLY A 125 -32.55 6.11 -0.08
C GLY A 125 -31.37 5.80 -1.01
N ALA A 126 -31.18 4.54 -1.41
CA ALA A 126 -30.14 4.17 -2.37
C ALA A 126 -30.71 3.38 -3.56
N VAL A 127 -30.17 3.64 -4.76
CA VAL A 127 -30.51 2.87 -5.96
C VAL A 127 -29.97 1.45 -5.85
N SER A 128 -30.81 0.47 -6.11
CA SER A 128 -30.39 -0.94 -6.06
C SER A 128 -29.50 -1.30 -7.23
N PHE A 129 -28.40 -1.99 -6.94
CA PHE A 129 -27.50 -2.58 -7.95
C PHE A 129 -28.22 -3.54 -8.93
N ALA A 130 -29.36 -4.13 -8.54
CA ALA A 130 -30.15 -4.97 -9.43
C ALA A 130 -30.55 -4.24 -10.72
N GLN A 131 -30.64 -2.91 -10.71
CA GLN A 131 -30.91 -2.10 -11.91
C GLN A 131 -29.77 -2.16 -12.95
N ILE A 132 -28.53 -2.52 -12.55
CA ILE A 132 -27.41 -2.65 -13.49
C ILE A 132 -27.70 -3.70 -14.57
N SER A 133 -28.36 -4.81 -14.23
CA SER A 133 -28.72 -5.83 -15.22
C SER A 133 -29.68 -5.33 -16.30
N GLN A 134 -30.41 -4.25 -16.04
CA GLN A 134 -31.35 -3.60 -16.94
C GLN A 134 -30.71 -2.51 -17.79
N MET A 135 -29.46 -2.11 -17.48
CA MET A 135 -28.74 -1.08 -18.25
C MET A 135 -28.22 -1.68 -19.57
N PRO A 136 -28.19 -0.89 -20.65
CA PRO A 136 -27.53 -1.28 -21.88
C PRO A 136 -26.08 -1.68 -21.64
N ASP A 137 -25.59 -2.69 -22.35
CA ASP A 137 -24.20 -3.12 -22.27
C ASP A 137 -23.30 -2.50 -23.34
N GLU A 138 -23.87 -1.66 -24.18
CA GLU A 138 -23.13 -0.81 -25.10
C GLU A 138 -22.45 0.34 -24.35
N ARG A 139 -21.21 0.64 -24.75
CA ARG A 139 -20.48 1.77 -24.17
C ARG A 139 -21.23 3.07 -24.47
N PRO A 140 -21.57 3.88 -23.42
CA PRO A 140 -22.23 5.16 -23.64
C PRO A 140 -21.32 6.13 -24.39
N GLU A 141 -21.90 7.20 -24.90
CA GLU A 141 -21.15 8.36 -25.32
C GLU A 141 -20.42 8.96 -24.09
N THR A 142 -19.11 9.13 -24.20
CA THR A 142 -18.26 9.57 -23.09
C THR A 142 -17.81 11.01 -23.30
N PRO A 143 -17.65 11.81 -22.24
CA PRO A 143 -17.11 13.16 -22.36
C PRO A 143 -15.68 13.12 -22.87
N ASP A 144 -15.21 14.26 -23.40
CA ASP A 144 -13.79 14.46 -23.67
C ASP A 144 -13.05 14.61 -22.33
N ILE A 145 -12.03 13.76 -22.10
CA ILE A 145 -11.32 13.65 -20.84
C ILE A 145 -9.87 14.04 -21.04
N ASP A 146 -9.44 15.05 -20.30
CA ASP A 146 -8.02 15.35 -20.13
C ASP A 146 -7.42 14.35 -19.13
N GLY A 147 -6.43 13.58 -19.56
CA GLY A 147 -5.75 12.57 -18.71
C GLY A 147 -5.08 13.16 -17.45
N GLY A 148 -4.83 14.46 -17.42
CA GLY A 148 -4.30 15.19 -16.27
C GLY A 148 -5.34 15.51 -15.18
N GLU A 149 -6.64 15.24 -15.40
CA GLU A 149 -7.68 15.43 -14.39
C GLU A 149 -7.59 14.39 -13.25
N SER A 150 -8.14 14.74 -12.07
CA SER A 150 -8.16 13.85 -10.90
C SER A 150 -8.98 12.60 -11.20
N PHE A 151 -8.39 11.43 -10.96
CA PHE A 151 -9.02 10.14 -11.20
C PHE A 151 -9.21 9.33 -9.93
N ILE A 152 -8.21 9.32 -9.05
CA ILE A 152 -8.28 8.62 -7.75
C ILE A 152 -7.69 9.53 -6.68
N LEU A 153 -8.43 9.72 -5.58
CA LEU A 153 -7.92 10.35 -4.36
C LEU A 153 -7.60 9.29 -3.32
N THR A 154 -6.33 8.89 -3.24
CA THR A 154 -5.89 7.91 -2.23
C THR A 154 -5.71 8.61 -0.87
N MET A 155 -6.47 8.19 0.14
CA MET A 155 -6.39 8.76 1.47
C MET A 155 -5.19 8.22 2.26
N THR A 156 -4.38 9.12 2.81
CA THR A 156 -3.33 8.76 3.77
C THR A 156 -3.61 9.41 5.12
N SER A 157 -3.26 8.71 6.20
CA SER A 157 -3.31 9.28 7.54
C SER A 157 -2.22 10.33 7.68
N GLY A 158 -2.60 11.60 7.71
CA GLY A 158 -1.66 12.68 8.04
C GLY A 158 -1.11 12.53 9.47
N SER A 159 0.09 13.03 9.72
CA SER A 159 0.67 13.10 11.08
C SER A 159 -0.17 13.95 12.05
N THR A 160 -1.05 14.78 11.53
CA THR A 160 -1.99 15.65 12.27
C THR A 160 -3.37 15.01 12.49
N GLY A 161 -3.55 13.73 12.12
CA GLY A 161 -4.86 13.05 12.22
C GLY A 161 -5.85 13.36 11.09
N SER A 162 -5.66 14.45 10.34
CA SER A 162 -6.53 14.78 9.19
C SER A 162 -6.14 14.00 7.95
N PRO A 163 -7.10 13.45 7.18
CA PRO A 163 -6.83 12.77 5.92
C PRO A 163 -6.14 13.71 4.91
N LYS A 164 -5.14 13.16 4.20
CA LYS A 164 -4.47 13.84 3.09
C LYS A 164 -4.83 13.11 1.79
N PRO A 165 -5.68 13.70 0.94
CA PRO A 165 -6.03 13.09 -0.34
C PRO A 165 -4.90 13.25 -1.34
N ILE A 166 -4.22 12.18 -1.71
CA ILE A 166 -3.21 12.16 -2.77
C ILE A 166 -3.95 12.12 -4.10
N ASP A 167 -3.73 13.13 -4.94
CA ASP A 167 -4.37 13.27 -6.24
C ASP A 167 -3.59 12.54 -7.32
N ILE A 168 -4.20 11.52 -7.90
CA ILE A 168 -3.65 10.68 -8.97
C ILE A 168 -4.52 10.84 -10.20
N SER A 169 -3.95 11.38 -11.28
CA SER A 169 -4.62 11.52 -12.58
C SER A 169 -4.63 10.19 -13.37
N GLN A 170 -5.40 10.14 -14.47
CA GLN A 170 -5.38 9.00 -15.39
C GLN A 170 -4.01 8.82 -16.04
N ASP A 171 -3.37 9.91 -16.49
CA ASP A 171 -2.03 9.87 -17.06
C ASP A 171 -1.01 9.34 -16.06
N ASN A 172 -1.05 9.84 -14.82
CA ASN A 172 -0.16 9.34 -13.78
C ASN A 172 -0.39 7.84 -13.47
N LYS A 173 -1.67 7.39 -13.48
CA LYS A 173 -1.98 5.96 -13.31
C LYS A 173 -1.48 5.14 -14.50
N TYR A 174 -1.59 5.66 -15.72
CA TYR A 174 -1.08 5.04 -16.94
C TYR A 174 0.44 4.87 -16.88
N GLU A 175 1.19 5.94 -16.58
CA GLU A 175 2.65 5.90 -16.42
C GLU A 175 3.08 4.90 -15.34
N ARG A 176 2.41 4.90 -14.19
CA ARG A 176 2.66 3.93 -13.12
C ARG A 176 2.46 2.48 -13.57
N VAL A 177 1.45 2.20 -14.39
CA VAL A 177 1.20 0.86 -14.94
C VAL A 177 2.33 0.45 -15.87
N TRP A 178 2.66 1.28 -16.87
CA TRP A 178 3.66 0.93 -17.88
C TRP A 178 5.06 0.78 -17.31
N ALA A 179 5.47 1.64 -16.37
CA ALA A 179 6.73 1.48 -15.67
C ALA A 179 6.89 0.10 -15.01
N HIS A 180 5.80 -0.44 -14.42
CA HIS A 180 5.83 -1.78 -13.82
C HIS A 180 5.76 -2.91 -14.86
N VAL A 181 4.99 -2.70 -15.93
CA VAL A 181 4.92 -3.67 -17.05
C VAL A 181 6.32 -3.87 -17.65
N GLU A 182 7.04 -2.78 -17.89
CA GLU A 182 8.40 -2.83 -18.46
C GLU A 182 9.40 -3.41 -17.47
N ALA A 183 9.43 -2.92 -16.23
CA ALA A 183 10.42 -3.34 -15.23
C ALA A 183 10.32 -4.82 -14.86
N TYR A 184 9.11 -5.37 -14.79
CA TYR A 184 8.89 -6.77 -14.43
C TYR A 184 8.49 -7.64 -15.62
N HIS A 185 8.65 -7.16 -16.84
CA HIS A 185 8.38 -7.89 -18.10
C HIS A 185 7.00 -8.56 -18.12
N ILE A 186 5.96 -7.81 -17.64
CA ILE A 186 4.61 -8.35 -17.54
C ILE A 186 3.97 -8.40 -18.94
N THR A 187 3.37 -9.52 -19.26
CA THR A 187 2.76 -9.78 -20.57
C THR A 187 1.29 -10.17 -20.44
N GLU A 188 0.59 -10.25 -21.57
CA GLU A 188 -0.78 -10.74 -21.60
C GLU A 188 -0.93 -12.20 -21.09
N ARG A 189 0.16 -12.95 -20.95
CA ARG A 189 0.13 -14.34 -20.46
C ARG A 189 0.12 -14.42 -18.93
N ASP A 190 0.43 -13.33 -18.28
CA ASP A 190 0.54 -13.30 -16.82
C ASP A 190 -0.83 -13.38 -16.12
N ARG A 191 -0.78 -13.95 -14.92
CA ARG A 191 -1.88 -13.99 -13.96
C ARG A 191 -1.41 -13.25 -12.70
N VAL A 192 -1.95 -12.06 -12.51
CA VAL A 192 -1.48 -11.09 -11.51
C VAL A 192 -2.36 -11.13 -10.27
N LEU A 193 -1.78 -11.49 -9.12
CA LEU A 193 -2.51 -11.58 -7.86
C LEU A 193 -2.54 -10.24 -7.12
N ALA A 194 -3.73 -9.76 -6.79
CA ALA A 194 -3.99 -8.68 -5.86
C ALA A 194 -4.59 -9.25 -4.55
N ALA A 195 -3.80 -9.29 -3.49
CA ALA A 195 -4.19 -9.83 -2.18
C ALA A 195 -4.34 -8.76 -1.09
N THR A 196 -3.94 -7.52 -1.38
CA THR A 196 -4.13 -6.36 -0.50
C THR A 196 -5.48 -5.68 -0.79
N PRO A 197 -6.04 -4.90 0.16
CA PRO A 197 -7.32 -4.22 -0.07
C PRO A 197 -7.25 -3.15 -1.17
N LEU A 198 -8.29 -3.07 -2.00
CA LEU A 198 -8.39 -2.16 -3.15
C LEU A 198 -8.42 -0.67 -2.79
N TYR A 199 -8.65 -0.31 -1.53
CA TYR A 199 -8.50 1.09 -1.07
C TYR A 199 -7.03 1.51 -0.87
N HIS A 200 -6.06 0.64 -1.18
CA HIS A 200 -4.63 0.97 -1.22
C HIS A 200 -4.12 0.98 -2.65
N SER A 201 -3.29 1.96 -2.98
CA SER A 201 -2.74 2.17 -4.33
C SER A 201 -1.99 0.96 -4.89
N LEU A 202 -1.45 0.10 -4.04
CA LEU A 202 -0.79 -1.15 -4.42
C LEU A 202 -1.77 -2.12 -5.09
N ALA A 203 -2.93 -2.38 -4.45
CA ALA A 203 -3.92 -3.30 -5.00
C ALA A 203 -4.59 -2.75 -6.26
N GLU A 204 -4.86 -1.43 -6.30
CA GLU A 204 -5.37 -0.77 -7.51
C GLU A 204 -4.47 -1.06 -8.72
N ARG A 205 -3.14 -0.96 -8.54
CA ARG A 205 -2.15 -1.25 -9.59
C ARG A 205 -2.25 -2.70 -10.05
N LEU A 206 -2.33 -3.65 -9.11
CA LEU A 206 -2.37 -5.08 -9.40
C LEU A 206 -3.67 -5.54 -10.09
N VAL A 207 -4.74 -4.74 -10.07
CA VAL A 207 -5.96 -5.04 -10.83
C VAL A 207 -6.05 -4.26 -12.13
N ILE A 208 -5.63 -3.00 -12.16
CA ILE A 208 -5.69 -2.16 -13.37
C ILE A 208 -4.65 -2.62 -14.40
N MET A 209 -3.41 -2.83 -13.96
CA MET A 209 -2.29 -3.20 -14.82
C MET A 209 -2.55 -4.44 -15.69
N PRO A 210 -2.92 -5.61 -15.15
CA PRO A 210 -3.17 -6.79 -15.98
C PRO A 210 -4.31 -6.55 -16.97
N LEU A 211 -5.37 -5.87 -16.59
CA LEU A 211 -6.50 -5.59 -17.46
C LEU A 211 -6.15 -4.62 -18.59
N MET A 212 -5.23 -3.68 -18.39
CA MET A 212 -4.76 -2.76 -19.43
C MET A 212 -3.95 -3.47 -20.51
N ILE A 213 -3.21 -4.51 -20.19
CA ILE A 213 -2.32 -5.20 -21.13
C ILE A 213 -2.91 -6.51 -21.69
N GLY A 214 -4.08 -6.92 -21.27
CA GLY A 214 -4.71 -8.16 -21.72
C GLY A 214 -4.33 -9.40 -20.90
N ALA A 215 -3.72 -9.24 -19.71
CA ALA A 215 -3.43 -10.30 -18.75
C ALA A 215 -4.65 -10.65 -17.88
N THR A 216 -4.53 -11.58 -16.95
CA THR A 216 -5.62 -11.94 -16.04
C THR A 216 -5.38 -11.33 -14.65
N SER A 217 -6.35 -10.59 -14.14
CA SER A 217 -6.37 -10.13 -12.75
C SER A 217 -6.94 -11.23 -11.85
N VAL A 218 -6.18 -11.65 -10.84
CA VAL A 218 -6.62 -12.61 -9.81
C VAL A 218 -6.78 -11.82 -8.51
N LEU A 219 -8.03 -11.69 -8.04
CA LEU A 219 -8.36 -10.84 -6.91
C LEU A 219 -8.78 -11.70 -5.71
N LEU A 220 -8.08 -11.53 -4.59
CA LEU A 220 -8.40 -12.23 -3.35
C LEU A 220 -9.30 -11.35 -2.48
N PRO A 221 -10.55 -11.77 -2.17
CA PRO A 221 -11.52 -10.93 -1.44
C PRO A 221 -11.08 -10.61 -0.01
N ARG A 222 -10.36 -11.53 0.62
CA ARG A 222 -9.78 -11.38 1.96
C ARG A 222 -8.46 -12.13 2.03
N TYR A 223 -7.51 -11.59 2.76
CA TYR A 223 -6.22 -12.23 2.96
C TYR A 223 -6.24 -13.16 4.17
N THR A 224 -5.81 -14.39 3.96
CA THR A 224 -5.13 -15.25 4.93
C THR A 224 -4.01 -15.96 4.19
N THR A 225 -2.92 -16.29 4.85
CA THR A 225 -1.76 -16.94 4.21
C THR A 225 -2.17 -18.25 3.51
N ARG A 226 -3.06 -19.02 4.12
CA ARG A 226 -3.59 -20.26 3.52
C ARG A 226 -4.38 -20.00 2.24
N LEU A 227 -5.34 -19.05 2.26
CA LEU A 227 -6.11 -18.69 1.07
C LEU A 227 -5.23 -18.13 -0.05
N TRP A 228 -4.18 -17.38 0.31
CA TRP A 228 -3.21 -16.87 -0.64
C TRP A 228 -2.48 -18.02 -1.35
N LEU A 229 -1.92 -18.99 -0.60
CA LEU A 229 -1.23 -20.16 -1.15
C LEU A 229 -2.16 -21.04 -2.00
N GLU A 230 -3.38 -21.32 -1.53
CA GLU A 230 -4.38 -22.05 -2.29
C GLU A 230 -4.75 -21.34 -3.59
N CYS A 231 -4.90 -20.01 -3.54
CA CYS A 231 -5.18 -19.17 -4.71
C CYS A 231 -4.01 -19.21 -5.72
N VAL A 232 -2.78 -19.05 -5.26
CA VAL A 232 -1.57 -19.12 -6.10
C VAL A 232 -1.53 -20.45 -6.86
N LYS A 233 -1.67 -21.56 -6.16
CA LYS A 233 -1.65 -22.90 -6.74
C LYS A 233 -2.81 -23.11 -7.72
N ARG A 234 -4.04 -22.81 -7.31
CA ARG A 234 -5.25 -23.01 -8.13
C ARG A 234 -5.29 -22.14 -9.37
N GLN A 235 -4.92 -20.88 -9.24
CA GLN A 235 -4.97 -19.90 -10.32
C GLN A 235 -3.67 -19.82 -11.12
N ARG A 236 -2.63 -20.59 -10.73
CA ARG A 236 -1.31 -20.56 -11.37
C ARG A 236 -0.80 -19.13 -11.52
N VAL A 237 -0.83 -18.39 -10.43
CA VAL A 237 -0.39 -16.98 -10.38
C VAL A 237 1.07 -16.88 -10.78
N SER A 238 1.39 -15.95 -11.68
CA SER A 238 2.74 -15.75 -12.20
C SER A 238 3.45 -14.50 -11.67
N PHE A 239 2.68 -13.54 -11.18
CA PHE A 239 3.20 -12.26 -10.66
C PHE A 239 2.38 -11.74 -9.48
N THR A 240 3.05 -11.17 -8.49
CA THR A 240 2.43 -10.38 -7.42
C THR A 240 3.39 -9.36 -6.84
N ILE A 241 2.83 -8.30 -6.27
CA ILE A 241 3.50 -7.43 -5.30
C ILE A 241 2.85 -7.70 -3.95
N ALA A 242 3.61 -8.26 -3.01
CA ALA A 242 3.14 -8.63 -1.69
C ALA A 242 3.72 -7.70 -0.62
N VAL A 243 2.98 -7.48 0.47
CA VAL A 243 3.55 -6.75 1.61
C VAL A 243 4.50 -7.67 2.40
N SER A 244 5.54 -7.10 3.00
CA SER A 244 6.60 -7.85 3.69
C SER A 244 6.07 -8.84 4.72
N ALA A 245 5.05 -8.46 5.51
CA ALA A 245 4.42 -9.35 6.48
C ALA A 245 3.73 -10.57 5.84
N GLN A 246 3.14 -10.42 4.64
CA GLN A 246 2.56 -11.57 3.91
C GLN A 246 3.64 -12.56 3.52
N LEU A 247 4.77 -12.06 3.00
CA LEU A 247 5.90 -12.93 2.59
C LEU A 247 6.53 -13.66 3.77
N ALA A 248 6.67 -13.02 4.93
CA ALA A 248 7.13 -13.67 6.14
C ALA A 248 6.21 -14.83 6.54
N HIS A 249 4.90 -14.61 6.62
CA HIS A 249 3.94 -15.67 6.94
C HIS A 249 3.88 -16.79 5.87
N VAL A 250 4.06 -16.45 4.59
CA VAL A 250 4.17 -17.44 3.51
C VAL A 250 5.39 -18.31 3.72
N LEU A 251 6.55 -17.72 4.04
CA LEU A 251 7.78 -18.45 4.35
C LEU A 251 7.59 -19.41 5.54
N ASP A 252 6.96 -18.95 6.62
CA ASP A 252 6.70 -19.76 7.80
C ASP A 252 5.83 -20.98 7.47
N MET A 253 4.76 -20.80 6.70
CA MET A 253 3.92 -21.89 6.26
C MET A 253 4.64 -22.87 5.32
N MET A 254 5.45 -22.38 4.39
CA MET A 254 6.26 -23.22 3.51
C MET A 254 7.34 -24.01 4.28
N ASN A 255 7.83 -23.48 5.39
CA ASN A 255 8.76 -24.19 6.28
C ASN A 255 8.04 -25.28 7.08
N ALA A 256 6.80 -25.02 7.51
CA ALA A 256 5.98 -26.00 8.24
C ALA A 256 5.43 -27.13 7.35
N ASP A 257 5.14 -26.82 6.09
CA ASP A 257 4.62 -27.79 5.10
C ASP A 257 5.35 -27.65 3.76
N PRO A 258 6.39 -28.49 3.53
CA PRO A 258 7.15 -28.48 2.27
C PRO A 258 6.35 -28.89 1.02
N SER A 259 5.12 -29.39 1.16
CA SER A 259 4.24 -29.72 0.02
C SER A 259 3.56 -28.47 -0.58
N LEU A 260 3.61 -27.35 0.14
CA LEU A 260 3.15 -26.06 -0.35
C LEU A 260 4.16 -25.53 -1.36
N ASP A 261 3.72 -25.39 -2.61
CA ASP A 261 4.52 -24.85 -3.67
C ASP A 261 3.92 -23.55 -4.24
N ILE A 262 4.80 -22.65 -4.63
CA ILE A 262 4.46 -21.40 -5.32
C ILE A 262 5.24 -21.32 -6.64
N ASP A 263 5.60 -22.44 -7.21
CA ASP A 263 6.46 -22.60 -8.41
C ASP A 263 5.83 -22.02 -9.68
N SER A 264 4.55 -21.60 -9.64
CA SER A 264 3.94 -20.88 -10.76
C SER A 264 4.41 -19.44 -10.89
N PHE A 265 4.98 -18.84 -9.84
CA PHE A 265 5.51 -17.50 -9.92
C PHE A 265 6.75 -17.44 -10.81
N ARG A 266 6.80 -16.43 -11.67
CA ARG A 266 8.03 -16.02 -12.35
C ARG A 266 8.69 -14.81 -11.69
N CYS A 267 7.89 -13.99 -10.98
CA CYS A 267 8.38 -12.83 -10.26
C CYS A 267 7.50 -12.51 -9.04
N ILE A 268 8.13 -12.25 -7.90
CA ILE A 268 7.53 -11.77 -6.67
C ILE A 268 8.24 -10.48 -6.25
N VAL A 269 7.47 -9.46 -5.90
CA VAL A 269 7.99 -8.18 -5.42
C VAL A 269 7.56 -7.95 -3.97
N SER A 270 8.50 -7.67 -3.07
CA SER A 270 8.23 -7.22 -1.70
C SER A 270 8.03 -5.71 -1.65
N SER A 271 7.08 -5.22 -0.87
CA SER A 271 6.77 -3.79 -0.76
C SER A 271 6.16 -3.40 0.59
N SER A 272 5.93 -2.11 0.77
CA SER A 272 5.20 -1.44 1.86
C SER A 272 5.91 -1.32 3.19
N ALA A 273 6.80 -2.22 3.54
CA ALA A 273 7.67 -2.15 4.70
C ALA A 273 9.00 -2.84 4.39
N LEU A 274 10.05 -2.48 5.12
CA LEU A 274 11.32 -3.19 5.01
C LEU A 274 11.12 -4.66 5.40
N LEU A 275 11.58 -5.56 4.54
CA LEU A 275 11.55 -6.99 4.83
C LEU A 275 12.72 -7.34 5.77
N ASP A 276 12.44 -8.10 6.83
CA ASP A 276 13.49 -8.57 7.74
C ASP A 276 14.59 -9.31 6.98
N GLU A 277 15.86 -9.06 7.36
CA GLU A 277 17.02 -9.59 6.63
C GLU A 277 17.04 -11.13 6.60
N SER A 278 16.67 -11.78 7.71
CA SER A 278 16.65 -13.24 7.79
C SER A 278 15.56 -13.86 6.91
N VAL A 279 14.38 -13.24 6.91
CA VAL A 279 13.25 -13.62 6.03
C VAL A 279 13.64 -13.42 4.56
N LYS A 280 14.26 -12.28 4.25
CA LYS A 280 14.74 -11.95 2.90
C LYS A 280 15.73 -12.99 2.38
N LEU A 281 16.76 -13.32 3.17
CA LEU A 281 17.75 -14.32 2.79
C LEU A 281 17.15 -15.72 2.60
N ALA A 282 16.22 -16.12 3.50
CA ALA A 282 15.51 -17.39 3.38
C ALA A 282 14.63 -17.45 2.13
N LEU A 283 13.96 -16.33 1.77
CA LEU A 283 13.19 -16.25 0.52
C LEU A 283 14.07 -16.29 -0.71
N ILE A 284 15.21 -15.59 -0.71
CA ILE A 284 16.18 -15.63 -1.83
C ILE A 284 16.67 -17.06 -2.10
N ASP A 285 16.92 -17.85 -1.05
CA ASP A 285 17.36 -19.25 -1.16
C ASP A 285 16.23 -20.18 -1.64
N LYS A 286 15.00 -19.92 -1.17
CA LYS A 286 13.85 -20.82 -1.37
C LYS A 286 13.10 -20.58 -2.67
N LEU A 287 13.03 -19.33 -3.15
CA LEU A 287 12.26 -18.97 -4.33
C LEU A 287 13.00 -19.36 -5.62
N LYS A 288 12.27 -19.96 -6.56
CA LYS A 288 12.78 -20.33 -7.89
C LYS A 288 12.49 -19.27 -8.95
N CYS A 289 11.92 -18.14 -8.56
CA CYS A 289 11.55 -17.04 -9.44
C CYS A 289 12.37 -15.78 -9.14
N GLU A 290 12.23 -14.75 -9.96
CA GLU A 290 12.77 -13.43 -9.65
C GLU A 290 12.16 -12.92 -8.38
N PHE A 291 13.00 -12.46 -7.45
CA PHE A 291 12.57 -11.86 -6.20
C PHE A 291 13.10 -10.45 -6.08
N HIS A 292 12.18 -9.52 -5.95
CA HIS A 292 12.45 -8.09 -5.89
C HIS A 292 12.01 -7.49 -4.54
N GLU A 293 12.61 -6.37 -4.19
CA GLU A 293 12.11 -5.46 -3.17
C GLU A 293 12.05 -4.06 -3.74
N MET A 294 10.92 -3.39 -3.60
CA MET A 294 10.77 -2.01 -4.04
C MET A 294 10.51 -1.07 -2.87
N TYR A 295 11.06 0.13 -2.96
CA TYR A 295 10.79 1.23 -2.05
C TYR A 295 10.04 2.36 -2.77
N GLY A 296 9.13 3.00 -2.04
CA GLY A 296 8.41 4.18 -2.49
C GLY A 296 7.30 4.57 -1.52
N THR A 297 6.64 5.66 -1.81
CA THR A 297 5.51 6.18 -1.05
C THR A 297 4.25 6.22 -1.91
N SER A 298 3.10 6.49 -1.33
CA SER A 298 1.87 6.66 -2.11
C SER A 298 1.98 7.82 -3.10
N GLU A 299 2.72 8.86 -2.71
CA GLU A 299 2.98 10.04 -3.53
C GLU A 299 3.91 9.74 -4.70
N THR A 300 5.05 9.09 -4.44
CA THR A 300 6.10 8.86 -5.45
C THR A 300 5.90 7.57 -6.26
N SER A 301 4.95 6.70 -5.87
CA SER A 301 4.87 5.33 -6.38
C SER A 301 6.17 4.56 -6.05
N THR A 302 6.71 3.79 -6.98
CA THR A 302 7.99 3.09 -6.83
C THR A 302 9.12 4.05 -7.15
N ALA A 303 10.01 4.27 -6.19
CA ALA A 303 11.20 5.12 -6.33
C ALA A 303 12.46 4.31 -6.62
N THR A 304 12.60 3.13 -5.99
CA THR A 304 13.71 2.19 -6.23
C THR A 304 13.22 0.75 -6.30
N ASP A 305 14.01 -0.10 -6.94
CA ASP A 305 13.80 -1.54 -7.03
C ASP A 305 15.15 -2.28 -6.99
N ILE A 306 15.15 -3.48 -6.42
CA ILE A 306 16.29 -4.41 -6.42
C ILE A 306 15.84 -5.82 -6.75
N CYS A 307 16.49 -6.42 -7.74
CA CYS A 307 16.39 -7.84 -8.03
C CYS A 307 17.51 -8.60 -7.31
N PHE A 308 17.17 -9.46 -6.36
CA PHE A 308 18.16 -10.14 -5.52
C PHE A 308 18.96 -11.23 -6.27
N GLN A 309 18.47 -11.74 -7.40
CA GLN A 309 19.22 -12.68 -8.24
C GLN A 309 20.42 -12.01 -8.93
N THR A 310 20.33 -10.71 -9.21
CA THR A 310 21.37 -9.96 -9.91
C THR A 310 22.22 -9.08 -8.99
N ALA A 311 21.64 -8.51 -7.93
CA ALA A 311 22.29 -7.57 -7.02
C ALA A 311 22.96 -8.28 -5.82
N ARG A 312 24.01 -9.09 -6.11
CA ARG A 312 24.74 -9.83 -5.08
C ARG A 312 25.44 -8.87 -4.09
N GLY A 313 25.35 -9.18 -2.80
CA GLY A 313 25.98 -8.39 -1.74
C GLY A 313 25.21 -7.11 -1.34
N LYS A 314 24.04 -6.86 -1.94
CA LYS A 314 23.22 -5.65 -1.70
C LYS A 314 21.90 -5.95 -0.95
N GLN A 315 21.82 -7.07 -0.22
CA GLN A 315 20.58 -7.55 0.41
C GLN A 315 19.96 -6.55 1.44
N LYS A 316 20.77 -5.64 1.97
CA LYS A 316 20.30 -4.58 2.88
C LYS A 316 19.76 -3.33 2.17
N SER A 317 20.03 -3.21 0.88
CA SER A 317 19.54 -2.10 0.07
C SER A 317 18.08 -2.31 -0.34
N VAL A 318 17.40 -1.19 -0.59
CA VAL A 318 16.07 -1.15 -1.23
C VAL A 318 16.18 -0.81 -2.74
N GLY A 319 17.39 -0.90 -3.30
CA GLY A 319 17.65 -0.88 -4.72
C GLY A 319 18.19 0.43 -5.30
N THR A 320 18.17 0.47 -6.61
CA THR A 320 18.58 1.62 -7.43
C THR A 320 17.36 2.33 -7.99
N PRO A 321 17.50 3.55 -8.55
CA PRO A 321 16.37 4.29 -9.13
C PRO A 321 15.52 3.44 -10.08
N PHE A 322 14.20 3.44 -9.87
CA PHE A 322 13.22 2.71 -10.68
C PHE A 322 12.75 3.56 -11.86
N ALA A 323 12.69 2.98 -13.05
CA ALA A 323 12.34 3.68 -14.28
C ALA A 323 13.16 4.98 -14.44
N GLU A 324 12.51 6.10 -14.68
CA GLU A 324 13.15 7.43 -14.82
C GLU A 324 13.23 8.19 -13.50
N ALA A 325 13.24 7.52 -12.35
CA ALA A 325 13.36 8.18 -11.07
C ALA A 325 14.79 8.71 -10.84
N HIS A 326 14.87 9.90 -10.24
CA HIS A 326 16.11 10.48 -9.74
C HIS A 326 16.01 10.61 -8.22
N LEU A 327 17.08 10.26 -7.53
CA LEU A 327 17.16 10.34 -6.07
C LEU A 327 18.16 11.42 -5.64
N ARG A 328 17.83 12.12 -4.57
CA ARG A 328 18.75 12.92 -3.77
C ARG A 328 18.59 12.56 -2.30
N ILE A 329 19.67 12.63 -1.56
CA ILE A 329 19.65 12.57 -0.10
C ILE A 329 19.95 13.99 0.39
N LEU A 330 19.06 14.55 1.20
CA LEU A 330 19.09 15.94 1.60
C LEU A 330 19.34 16.08 3.11
N ARG A 331 20.23 17.03 3.48
CA ARG A 331 20.38 17.49 4.86
C ARG A 331 19.18 18.34 5.29
N ASP A 332 19.13 18.75 6.54
CA ASP A 332 18.06 19.61 7.06
C ASP A 332 18.07 21.02 6.44
N ASP A 333 19.24 21.51 5.99
CA ASP A 333 19.39 22.75 5.25
C ASP A 333 19.08 22.61 3.74
N LEU A 334 18.57 21.47 3.32
CA LEU A 334 18.25 21.09 1.95
C LEU A 334 19.45 20.93 1.02
N SER A 335 20.68 21.02 1.52
CA SER A 335 21.88 20.69 0.74
C SER A 335 21.98 19.18 0.50
N ALA A 336 22.64 18.78 -0.61
CA ALA A 336 22.83 17.37 -0.91
C ALA A 336 23.85 16.70 0.05
N CYS A 337 23.52 15.53 0.56
CA CYS A 337 24.43 14.68 1.33
C CYS A 337 25.54 14.09 0.46
N ARG A 338 26.66 13.72 1.09
CA ARG A 338 27.71 12.94 0.45
C ARG A 338 27.30 11.46 0.40
N THR A 339 27.97 10.69 -0.45
CA THR A 339 27.84 9.23 -0.48
C THR A 339 28.07 8.63 0.91
N GLY A 340 27.16 7.75 1.35
CA GLY A 340 27.18 7.14 2.68
C GLY A 340 26.65 8.01 3.83
N GLU A 341 26.36 9.28 3.59
CA GLU A 341 25.79 10.19 4.58
C GLU A 341 24.25 10.02 4.62
N VAL A 342 23.70 9.83 5.81
CA VAL A 342 22.24 9.70 6.01
C VAL A 342 21.59 11.07 5.98
N GLY A 343 20.49 11.17 5.22
CA GLY A 343 19.64 12.35 5.14
C GLY A 343 18.24 12.00 4.64
N GLU A 344 17.42 13.00 4.38
CA GLU A 344 16.06 12.82 3.88
C GLU A 344 16.06 12.39 2.40
N ILE A 345 15.36 11.29 2.10
CA ILE A 345 15.21 10.77 0.74
C ILE A 345 14.28 11.70 -0.03
N ALA A 346 14.76 12.24 -1.15
CA ALA A 346 13.99 13.06 -2.07
C ALA A 346 13.97 12.43 -3.45
N VAL A 347 12.79 12.39 -4.06
CA VAL A 347 12.52 11.67 -5.31
C VAL A 347 11.94 12.60 -6.35
N LYS A 348 12.51 12.60 -7.56
CA LYS A 348 11.94 13.22 -8.76
C LYS A 348 11.64 12.11 -9.76
N SER A 349 10.37 11.91 -10.11
CA SER A 349 9.93 10.82 -10.98
C SER A 349 8.64 11.21 -11.71
N PRO A 350 8.46 10.77 -12.97
CA PRO A 350 7.17 10.92 -13.67
C PRO A 350 6.03 10.17 -12.95
N LEU A 351 6.38 9.20 -12.08
CA LEU A 351 5.41 8.44 -11.31
C LEU A 351 4.89 9.18 -10.07
N THR A 352 5.48 10.35 -9.74
CA THR A 352 5.03 11.17 -8.60
C THR A 352 3.61 11.69 -8.86
N CYS A 353 2.76 11.66 -7.83
CA CYS A 353 1.38 12.14 -7.92
C CYS A 353 1.30 13.61 -8.33
N LYS A 354 0.13 14.05 -8.78
CA LYS A 354 -0.15 15.44 -9.12
C LYS A 354 0.03 16.39 -7.93
N GLY A 355 -0.28 15.91 -6.72
CA GLY A 355 -0.18 16.66 -5.47
C GLY A 355 -1.16 16.16 -4.43
N TYR A 356 -1.47 17.04 -3.47
CA TYR A 356 -2.54 16.81 -2.50
C TYR A 356 -3.76 17.64 -2.90
N TYR A 357 -4.91 16.98 -3.07
CA TYR A 357 -6.14 17.63 -3.51
C TYR A 357 -6.53 18.78 -2.58
N LYS A 358 -6.71 19.98 -3.17
CA LYS A 358 -6.99 21.24 -2.46
C LYS A 358 -6.01 21.62 -1.34
N LYS A 359 -4.78 21.09 -1.35
CA LYS A 359 -3.76 21.33 -0.33
C LYS A 359 -2.39 21.56 -1.00
N GLN A 360 -2.34 22.49 -1.95
CA GLN A 360 -1.12 22.78 -2.72
C GLN A 360 0.04 23.21 -1.82
N GLU A 361 -0.24 23.93 -0.74
CA GLU A 361 0.76 24.35 0.25
C GLU A 361 1.51 23.18 0.89
N LEU A 362 0.86 22.02 1.05
CA LEU A 362 1.51 20.82 1.57
C LEU A 362 2.45 20.19 0.53
N MET A 363 2.07 20.26 -0.75
CA MET A 363 2.93 19.78 -1.83
C MET A 363 4.14 20.67 -2.00
N ASP A 364 3.95 21.99 -1.97
CA ASP A 364 5.02 22.98 -2.07
C ASP A 364 6.02 22.84 -0.91
N ALA A 365 5.50 22.66 0.32
CA ALA A 365 6.34 22.43 1.50
C ALA A 365 7.10 21.08 1.46
N ALA A 366 6.56 20.08 0.76
CA ALA A 366 7.19 18.78 0.58
C ALA A 366 8.15 18.71 -0.62
N THR A 367 8.24 19.75 -1.45
CA THR A 367 9.02 19.74 -2.70
C THR A 367 10.20 20.71 -2.61
N CYS A 368 11.36 20.28 -3.11
CA CYS A 368 12.57 21.08 -3.22
C CYS A 368 13.23 20.81 -4.59
N ASP A 369 13.48 21.84 -5.40
CA ASP A 369 14.07 21.73 -6.76
C ASP A 369 13.37 20.68 -7.65
N GLY A 370 12.06 20.50 -7.50
CA GLY A 370 11.28 19.49 -8.21
C GLY A 370 11.44 18.05 -7.66
N TYR A 371 12.12 17.87 -6.53
CA TYR A 371 12.20 16.60 -5.80
C TYR A 371 11.17 16.60 -4.66
N PHE A 372 10.33 15.58 -4.63
CA PHE A 372 9.42 15.33 -3.52
C PHE A 372 10.19 14.73 -2.33
N ARG A 373 10.12 15.36 -1.17
CA ARG A 373 10.74 14.92 0.08
C ARG A 373 9.81 13.91 0.77
N THR A 374 10.29 12.67 0.90
CA THR A 374 9.45 11.56 1.35
C THR A 374 9.17 11.54 2.84
N GLY A 375 9.95 12.28 3.62
CA GLY A 375 9.97 12.18 5.09
C GLY A 375 10.62 10.88 5.61
N ASP A 376 11.19 10.09 4.71
CA ASP A 376 11.99 8.91 5.03
C ASP A 376 13.49 9.26 4.98
N LEU A 377 14.28 8.60 5.82
CA LEU A 377 15.73 8.77 5.92
C LEU A 377 16.45 7.61 5.25
N GLY A 378 17.60 7.90 4.64
CA GLY A 378 18.42 6.90 3.99
C GLY A 378 19.73 7.48 3.46
N TYR A 379 20.52 6.64 2.81
CA TYR A 379 21.76 7.04 2.16
C TYR A 379 21.97 6.26 0.86
N LEU A 380 22.76 6.83 -0.04
CA LEU A 380 23.23 6.15 -1.26
C LEU A 380 24.67 5.66 -1.03
N ASP A 381 24.97 4.44 -1.46
CA ASP A 381 26.35 3.96 -1.54
C ASP A 381 27.06 4.43 -2.83
N SER A 382 28.34 4.04 -3.00
CA SER A 382 29.15 4.40 -4.17
C SER A 382 28.62 3.83 -5.49
N ASP A 383 27.81 2.79 -5.42
CA ASP A 383 27.24 2.12 -6.60
C ASP A 383 25.82 2.64 -6.92
N GLY A 384 25.33 3.63 -6.13
CA GLY A 384 24.01 4.24 -6.30
C GLY A 384 22.85 3.46 -5.70
N TYR A 385 23.12 2.45 -4.86
CA TYR A 385 22.08 1.73 -4.13
C TYR A 385 21.59 2.53 -2.93
N LEU A 386 20.26 2.59 -2.76
CA LEU A 386 19.60 3.24 -1.63
C LEU A 386 19.49 2.28 -0.45
N TYR A 387 19.87 2.77 0.73
CA TYR A 387 19.66 2.10 2.01
C TYR A 387 18.69 2.92 2.85
N PHE A 388 17.57 2.31 3.23
CA PHE A 388 16.55 2.93 4.08
C PHE A 388 16.96 2.87 5.55
N ALA A 389 16.98 4.02 6.24
CA ALA A 389 17.39 4.13 7.65
C ALA A 389 16.19 4.31 8.61
N GLY A 390 15.04 4.76 8.13
CA GLY A 390 13.86 4.96 8.96
C GLY A 390 13.02 6.16 8.53
N ARG A 391 12.10 6.58 9.41
CA ARG A 391 11.30 7.77 9.18
C ARG A 391 11.79 8.95 9.97
N LYS A 392 11.89 10.12 9.35
CA LYS A 392 12.36 11.36 9.99
C LYS A 392 11.55 11.68 11.26
N LYS A 393 10.25 11.52 11.22
CA LYS A 393 9.34 11.76 12.37
C LYS A 393 9.37 10.67 13.46
N GLU A 394 9.99 9.53 13.18
CA GLU A 394 10.14 8.41 14.13
C GLU A 394 11.53 8.36 14.74
N LEU A 395 12.43 9.27 14.30
CA LEU A 395 13.76 9.42 14.84
C LEU A 395 13.68 9.75 16.33
N ILE A 396 14.45 9.05 17.16
CA ILE A 396 14.54 9.31 18.59
C ILE A 396 15.70 10.28 18.82
N ILE A 397 15.44 11.43 19.41
CA ILE A 397 16.46 12.45 19.67
C ILE A 397 16.78 12.45 21.16
N THR A 398 17.80 11.68 21.54
CA THR A 398 18.22 11.56 22.93
C THR A 398 19.46 12.40 23.20
N GLY A 399 19.38 13.45 24.02
CA GLY A 399 20.50 14.31 24.34
C GLY A 399 21.23 14.88 23.12
N ALA A 400 20.51 15.30 22.07
CA ALA A 400 21.02 15.76 20.78
C ALA A 400 21.68 14.68 19.90
N VAL A 401 21.54 13.40 20.23
CA VAL A 401 22.01 12.28 19.42
C VAL A 401 20.79 11.67 18.67
N ASN A 402 20.93 11.50 17.37
CA ASN A 402 19.92 10.85 16.53
C ASN A 402 20.04 9.33 16.65
N VAL A 403 18.97 8.67 17.08
CA VAL A 403 18.86 7.22 17.17
C VAL A 403 17.80 6.72 16.20
N TYR A 404 18.17 5.81 15.34
CA TYR A 404 17.28 5.20 14.36
C TYR A 404 16.59 3.96 14.97
N PRO A 405 15.27 3.97 15.18
CA PRO A 405 14.58 2.85 15.81
C PRO A 405 14.76 1.52 15.06
N ASN A 406 14.81 1.57 13.74
CA ASN A 406 14.96 0.37 12.91
C ASN A 406 16.28 -0.37 13.16
N ASP A 407 17.36 0.32 13.49
CA ASP A 407 18.65 -0.32 13.81
C ASP A 407 18.53 -1.17 15.07
N ILE A 408 17.81 -0.65 16.07
CA ILE A 408 17.53 -1.37 17.31
C ILE A 408 16.62 -2.56 17.05
N ASP A 409 15.56 -2.37 16.30
CA ASP A 409 14.61 -3.44 15.98
C ASP A 409 15.28 -4.60 15.27
N GLN A 410 16.13 -4.33 14.26
CA GLN A 410 16.87 -5.36 13.52
C GLN A 410 17.82 -6.18 14.40
N ILE A 411 18.36 -5.57 15.44
CA ILE A 411 19.25 -6.26 16.38
C ILE A 411 18.44 -7.07 17.37
N VAL A 412 17.41 -6.47 17.97
CA VAL A 412 16.62 -7.11 19.03
C VAL A 412 15.73 -8.22 18.50
N SER A 413 15.25 -8.12 17.26
CA SER A 413 14.47 -9.20 16.61
C SER A 413 15.22 -10.53 16.50
N ARG A 414 16.56 -10.52 16.58
CA ARG A 414 17.41 -11.73 16.54
C ARG A 414 17.59 -12.39 17.89
N LEU A 415 17.09 -11.80 18.98
CA LEU A 415 17.16 -12.38 20.31
C LEU A 415 16.14 -13.53 20.44
N ASP A 416 16.60 -14.71 20.83
CA ASP A 416 15.74 -15.87 21.06
C ASP A 416 14.61 -15.54 22.04
N GLY A 417 13.39 -15.91 21.66
CA GLY A 417 12.19 -15.61 22.43
C GLY A 417 11.48 -14.31 22.07
N VAL A 418 12.03 -13.48 21.19
CA VAL A 418 11.36 -12.31 20.62
C VAL A 418 10.56 -12.71 19.39
N SER A 419 9.25 -12.49 19.41
CA SER A 419 8.38 -12.62 18.25
C SER A 419 8.38 -11.35 17.42
N GLU A 420 8.20 -10.21 18.08
CA GLU A 420 8.24 -8.88 17.48
C GLU A 420 8.83 -7.88 18.46
N CYS A 421 9.45 -6.83 17.94
CA CYS A 421 9.91 -5.71 18.76
C CYS A 421 9.79 -4.37 18.02
N ALA A 422 9.73 -3.29 18.78
CA ALA A 422 9.72 -1.93 18.24
C ALA A 422 10.36 -0.97 19.23
N ALA A 423 11.44 -0.33 18.83
CA ALA A 423 12.00 0.82 19.53
C ALA A 423 11.19 2.07 19.20
N PHE A 424 10.99 2.95 20.18
CA PHE A 424 10.23 4.19 20.01
C PHE A 424 10.70 5.26 20.99
N ALA A 425 10.42 6.53 20.65
CA ALA A 425 10.73 7.66 21.50
C ALA A 425 9.82 7.68 22.72
N TYR A 426 10.40 7.82 23.91
CA TYR A 426 9.66 8.05 25.15
C TYR A 426 10.11 9.37 25.79
N PRO A 427 9.19 10.25 26.23
CA PRO A 427 9.57 11.54 26.79
C PRO A 427 10.44 11.39 28.04
N ASP A 428 11.51 12.17 28.11
CA ASP A 428 12.39 12.27 29.25
C ASP A 428 12.68 13.74 29.60
N ARG A 429 12.64 14.08 30.89
CA ARG A 429 12.78 15.46 31.33
C ARG A 429 14.20 16.06 31.17
N HIS A 430 15.24 15.23 31.06
CA HIS A 430 16.62 15.65 30.95
C HIS A 430 17.19 15.57 29.56
N LEU A 431 16.83 14.51 28.84
CA LEU A 431 17.33 14.21 27.50
C LEU A 431 16.33 14.59 26.36
N GLY A 432 15.16 15.09 26.74
CA GLY A 432 14.03 15.31 25.80
C GLY A 432 13.32 14.01 25.48
N GLU A 433 14.04 13.07 24.88
CA GLU A 433 13.56 11.73 24.58
C GLU A 433 14.61 10.67 24.98
N VAL A 434 14.13 9.48 25.30
CA VAL A 434 14.94 8.28 25.50
C VAL A 434 14.42 7.14 24.67
N VAL A 435 15.29 6.16 24.39
CA VAL A 435 14.90 4.94 23.71
C VAL A 435 14.04 4.09 24.63
N ALA A 436 12.82 3.78 24.21
CA ALA A 436 11.98 2.76 24.79
C ALA A 436 11.83 1.59 23.80
N LEU A 437 11.63 0.39 24.31
CA LEU A 437 11.50 -0.83 23.50
C LEU A 437 10.27 -1.62 23.93
N ALA A 438 9.32 -1.84 23.02
CA ALA A 438 8.20 -2.75 23.18
C ALA A 438 8.54 -4.11 22.56
N ILE A 439 8.21 -5.21 23.25
CA ILE A 439 8.55 -6.58 22.87
C ILE A 439 7.33 -7.47 22.99
N VAL A 440 7.05 -8.21 21.92
CA VAL A 440 6.11 -9.35 21.91
C VAL A 440 6.95 -10.62 22.07
N ARG A 441 6.63 -11.44 23.07
CA ARG A 441 7.31 -12.71 23.29
C ARG A 441 6.82 -13.78 22.32
N MET A 442 7.69 -14.70 21.94
CA MET A 442 7.24 -15.96 21.32
C MET A 442 6.38 -16.77 22.30
N PRO A 443 5.36 -17.48 21.84
CA PRO A 443 4.57 -18.34 22.70
C PRO A 443 5.43 -19.34 23.50
N GLY A 444 5.32 -19.31 24.83
CA GLY A 444 6.08 -20.19 25.72
C GLY A 444 7.53 -19.75 26.01
N ALA A 445 7.98 -18.61 25.49
CA ALA A 445 9.34 -18.12 25.76
C ALA A 445 9.42 -17.43 27.12
N GLU A 446 10.44 -17.79 27.91
CA GLU A 446 10.80 -17.14 29.19
C GLU A 446 11.79 -15.99 28.94
N LEU A 447 11.34 -14.92 28.30
CA LEU A 447 12.16 -13.74 28.03
C LEU A 447 11.99 -12.71 29.17
N SER A 448 13.08 -12.37 29.85
CA SER A 448 13.11 -11.40 30.94
C SER A 448 13.68 -10.04 30.49
N ALA A 449 13.33 -8.96 31.19
CA ALA A 449 13.92 -7.65 30.94
C ALA A 449 15.47 -7.66 31.09
N ARG A 450 15.97 -8.45 32.05
CA ARG A 450 17.43 -8.59 32.28
C ARG A 450 18.12 -9.28 31.09
N SER A 451 17.51 -10.32 30.47
CA SER A 451 18.10 -10.98 29.30
C SER A 451 18.13 -10.05 28.08
N VAL A 452 17.06 -9.26 27.89
CA VAL A 452 16.99 -8.25 26.82
C VAL A 452 18.07 -7.17 27.03
N GLN A 453 18.16 -6.60 28.22
CA GLN A 453 19.17 -5.58 28.53
C GLN A 453 20.59 -6.12 28.32
N ALA A 454 20.88 -7.34 28.80
CA ALA A 454 22.19 -7.97 28.60
C ALA A 454 22.51 -8.23 27.11
N TYR A 455 21.51 -8.51 26.29
CA TYR A 455 21.66 -8.66 24.85
C TYR A 455 21.92 -7.29 24.19
N CYS A 456 21.12 -6.28 24.51
CA CYS A 456 21.29 -4.92 24.01
C CYS A 456 22.67 -4.37 24.36
N ALA A 457 23.14 -4.55 25.59
CA ALA A 457 24.47 -4.08 26.05
C ALA A 457 25.66 -4.67 25.25
N ARG A 458 25.45 -5.82 24.60
CA ARG A 458 26.51 -6.46 23.77
C ARG A 458 26.47 -6.06 22.31
N HIS A 459 25.31 -5.60 21.82
CA HIS A 459 25.07 -5.45 20.39
C HIS A 459 24.70 -4.04 19.94
N LEU A 460 24.33 -3.17 20.89
CA LEU A 460 23.94 -1.79 20.65
C LEU A 460 24.97 -0.83 21.26
N ALA A 461 25.15 0.33 20.64
CA ALA A 461 25.94 1.43 21.20
C ALA A 461 25.26 2.02 22.43
N ASP A 462 26.01 2.70 23.30
CA ASP A 462 25.49 3.26 24.56
C ASP A 462 24.28 4.16 24.38
N PHE A 463 24.29 5.01 23.35
CA PHE A 463 23.18 5.92 23.04
C PHE A 463 21.94 5.22 22.46
N GLN A 464 22.06 3.98 22.00
CA GLN A 464 20.96 3.15 21.47
C GLN A 464 20.34 2.26 22.56
N GLN A 465 20.93 2.20 23.77
CA GLN A 465 20.43 1.32 24.82
C GLN A 465 19.03 1.71 25.26
N PRO A 466 18.07 0.74 25.31
CA PRO A 466 16.74 1.03 25.80
C PRO A 466 16.74 1.39 27.28
N HIS A 467 16.26 2.57 27.61
CA HIS A 467 16.04 3.03 28.98
C HIS A 467 14.79 2.38 29.61
N LEU A 468 13.80 2.08 28.77
CA LEU A 468 12.53 1.49 29.17
C LEU A 468 12.24 0.24 28.32
N LEU A 469 11.73 -0.80 28.97
CA LEU A 469 11.33 -2.06 28.32
C LEU A 469 9.88 -2.38 28.68
N PHE A 470 9.07 -2.65 27.66
CA PHE A 470 7.69 -3.02 27.80
C PHE A 470 7.43 -4.37 27.12
N PHE A 471 6.84 -5.30 27.86
CA PHE A 471 6.33 -6.53 27.26
C PHE A 471 4.85 -6.35 26.97
N VAL A 472 4.47 -6.56 25.71
CA VAL A 472 3.11 -6.36 25.19
C VAL A 472 2.63 -7.62 24.50
N ASP A 473 1.30 -7.81 24.39
CA ASP A 473 0.72 -8.96 23.72
C ASP A 473 0.81 -8.80 22.18
N GLU A 474 0.69 -7.56 21.67
CA GLU A 474 0.79 -7.25 20.25
C GLU A 474 1.31 -5.83 20.03
N LEU A 475 1.90 -5.59 18.86
CA LEU A 475 2.28 -4.24 18.41
C LEU A 475 1.18 -3.64 17.54
N PRO A 476 0.87 -2.32 17.69
CA PRO A 476 -0.14 -1.67 16.88
C PRO A 476 0.29 -1.60 15.41
N LYS A 477 -0.53 -2.15 14.51
CA LYS A 477 -0.30 -2.19 13.07
C LYS A 477 -1.51 -1.62 12.32
N ASN A 478 -1.27 -1.10 11.13
CA ASN A 478 -2.36 -0.71 10.22
C ASN A 478 -2.89 -1.93 9.43
N GLY A 479 -3.94 -1.73 8.61
CA GLY A 479 -4.54 -2.79 7.78
C GLY A 479 -3.60 -3.45 6.75
N MET A 480 -2.41 -2.86 6.52
CA MET A 480 -1.33 -3.43 5.69
C MET A 480 -0.26 -4.15 6.53
N GLY A 481 -0.47 -4.33 7.82
CA GLY A 481 0.51 -4.92 8.72
C GLY A 481 1.69 -4.02 9.06
N LYS A 482 1.66 -2.73 8.66
CA LYS A 482 2.72 -1.77 8.95
C LYS A 482 2.62 -1.26 10.38
N LEU A 483 3.74 -1.32 11.12
CA LEU A 483 3.88 -0.84 12.48
C LEU A 483 3.50 0.66 12.60
N GLN A 484 2.70 0.99 13.61
CA GLN A 484 2.28 2.34 13.97
C GLN A 484 2.97 2.77 15.27
N ARG A 485 4.27 3.13 15.20
CA ARG A 485 5.09 3.47 16.39
C ARG A 485 4.47 4.52 17.28
N HIS A 486 3.83 5.55 16.71
CA HIS A 486 3.19 6.62 17.48
C HIS A 486 2.05 6.14 18.40
N LYS A 487 1.48 4.97 18.12
CA LYS A 487 0.45 4.36 18.97
C LYS A 487 1.00 3.47 20.07
N ILE A 488 2.28 3.08 20.00
CA ILE A 488 2.89 2.22 21.03
C ILE A 488 2.87 2.93 22.39
N ILE A 489 3.17 4.22 22.41
CA ILE A 489 3.19 4.99 23.64
C ILE A 489 1.82 5.03 24.35
N GLU A 490 0.73 4.99 23.59
CA GLU A 490 -0.64 4.94 24.13
C GLU A 490 -0.95 3.57 24.72
N SER A 491 -0.43 2.49 24.11
CA SER A 491 -0.66 1.12 24.60
C SER A 491 0.18 0.75 25.83
N VAL A 492 1.28 1.47 26.10
CA VAL A 492 2.18 1.21 27.25
C VAL A 492 2.01 2.21 28.39
N LYS A 493 1.24 3.28 28.20
CA LYS A 493 0.83 4.21 29.26
C LYS A 493 -0.40 3.63 29.98
N VAL A 494 -0.18 2.70 30.89
CA VAL A 494 -1.20 2.24 31.86
C VAL A 494 -0.68 2.49 33.26
#